data_19efadd36a1dae92a1a4d116f123540c
#
_entry.id   19efadd36a1dae92a1a4d116f123540c
#
_cell.length_a   1.000
_cell.length_b   1.000
_cell.length_c   1.000
_cell.angle_alpha   90.00
_cell.angle_beta   90.00
_cell.angle_gamma   90.00
#
_symmetry.space_group_name_H-M   'P 1'
#
loop_
_entity.id
_entity.type
_entity.pdbx_description
1 polymer ?
#
loop_
_entity_poly.entity_id
_entity_poly.type
_entity_poly.pdbx_seq_one_letter_code
_entity_poly.pdbx_strand_id
1 'polypeptide(L)'
;AIHIVLRDGDSMMPMPGRVIVYPTGATPKPDFKSDGATASVLAPFVIGSPEGVLLATGDGTVGVPAGTYDLLLLQGTEYESVRKSVTVGTDAVTEVDVTLEHTVKTGGWLAADMHIHTRQSFDSKLLAAHRVISEVASGVQVIVPTEHGYHYDLTSILKTLDYGVRAVSIPGSEYNFQGGHAGIYPV
;
A
#
# COMPACT_ATOMS: atom_id res chain seq x y z
N ALA A 1 19.94 -6.23 3.80
CA ALA A 1 18.66 -5.98 3.14
C ALA A 1 17.73 -7.19 3.24
N ILE A 2 16.43 -6.98 3.04
CA ILE A 2 15.44 -8.05 2.88
C ILE A 2 14.86 -7.93 1.48
N HIS A 3 14.93 -9.00 0.70
CA HIS A 3 14.20 -9.14 -0.56
C HIS A 3 12.90 -9.90 -0.29
N ILE A 4 11.77 -9.32 -0.68
CA ILE A 4 10.44 -9.82 -0.33
C ILE A 4 9.66 -10.07 -1.61
N VAL A 5 9.13 -11.29 -1.75
CA VAL A 5 8.12 -11.63 -2.76
C VAL A 5 6.84 -12.03 -2.04
N LEU A 6 5.78 -11.25 -2.27
CA LEU A 6 4.45 -11.48 -1.73
C LEU A 6 3.56 -12.01 -2.84
N ARG A 7 3.00 -13.21 -2.65
CA ARG A 7 2.19 -13.88 -3.67
C ARG A 7 0.73 -14.02 -3.25
N ASP A 8 -0.11 -13.94 -4.25
CA ASP A 8 -1.52 -14.29 -4.20
C ASP A 8 -1.70 -15.82 -4.19
N GLY A 9 -2.41 -16.36 -3.20
CA GLY A 9 -2.63 -17.79 -3.03
C GLY A 9 -3.46 -18.44 -4.14
N ASP A 10 -4.30 -17.68 -4.83
CA ASP A 10 -5.12 -18.21 -5.93
C ASP A 10 -4.32 -18.29 -7.25
N SER A 11 -3.53 -17.27 -7.57
CA SER A 11 -2.80 -17.17 -8.84
C SER A 11 -1.32 -17.52 -8.75
N MET A 12 -0.74 -17.55 -7.56
CA MET A 12 0.68 -17.69 -7.26
C MET A 12 1.57 -16.57 -7.84
N MET A 13 0.96 -15.53 -8.39
CA MET A 13 1.68 -14.37 -8.94
C MET A 13 2.00 -13.35 -7.84
N PRO A 14 3.09 -12.58 -7.99
CA PRO A 14 3.34 -11.46 -7.10
C PRO A 14 2.16 -10.48 -7.09
N MET A 15 1.80 -10.00 -5.90
CA MET A 15 0.72 -9.04 -5.73
C MET A 15 1.11 -7.89 -4.81
N PRO A 16 0.64 -6.67 -5.09
CA PRO A 16 0.83 -5.52 -4.20
C PRO A 16 0.42 -5.85 -2.77
N GLY A 17 1.18 -5.34 -1.81
CA GLY A 17 0.85 -5.58 -0.41
C GLY A 17 1.67 -4.72 0.53
N ARG A 18 1.41 -4.88 1.82
CA ARG A 18 2.07 -4.15 2.90
C ARG A 18 2.92 -5.10 3.73
N VAL A 19 4.10 -4.66 4.09
CA VAL A 19 4.99 -5.36 5.03
C VAL A 19 5.30 -4.44 6.20
N ILE A 20 4.83 -4.81 7.40
CA ILE A 20 5.21 -4.12 8.63
C ILE A 20 6.45 -4.83 9.18
N VAL A 21 7.44 -4.04 9.61
CA VAL A 21 8.76 -4.56 10.00
C VAL A 21 9.03 -4.19 11.46
N TYR A 22 8.94 -5.17 12.33
CA TYR A 22 9.17 -5.00 13.77
C TYR A 22 10.58 -5.47 14.13
N PRO A 23 11.50 -4.57 14.53
CA PRO A 23 12.79 -4.98 15.06
C PRO A 23 12.60 -5.69 16.41
N THR A 24 13.35 -6.76 16.66
CA THR A 24 13.30 -7.52 17.90
C THR A 24 14.61 -7.42 18.68
N GLY A 25 14.54 -7.60 20.00
CA GLY A 25 15.71 -7.52 20.89
C GLY A 25 16.42 -6.17 20.81
N ALA A 26 17.73 -6.21 20.56
CA ALA A 26 18.56 -5.00 20.42
C ALA A 26 18.69 -4.50 18.96
N THR A 27 17.88 -5.02 18.05
CA THR A 27 17.92 -4.64 16.64
C THR A 27 17.50 -3.17 16.44
N PRO A 28 18.30 -2.34 15.74
CA PRO A 28 17.93 -0.96 15.49
C PRO A 28 16.64 -0.85 14.65
N LYS A 29 15.80 0.15 14.98
CA LYS A 29 14.59 0.43 14.19
C LYS A 29 14.99 0.92 12.79
N PRO A 30 14.47 0.33 11.70
CA PRO A 30 14.69 0.83 10.35
C PRO A 30 14.06 2.21 10.15
N ASP A 31 14.67 3.02 9.28
CA ASP A 31 14.11 4.29 8.83
C ASP A 31 13.54 4.12 7.40
N PHE A 32 12.22 4.09 7.29
CA PHE A 32 11.52 3.94 6.01
C PHE A 32 11.21 5.28 5.33
N LYS A 33 11.83 6.39 5.78
CA LYS A 33 11.69 7.71 5.15
C LYS A 33 10.24 8.19 5.02
N SER A 34 9.40 7.85 6.00
CA SER A 34 7.99 8.24 6.02
C SER A 34 7.65 8.88 7.36
N ASP A 35 6.98 10.02 7.34
CA ASP A 35 6.46 10.73 8.50
C ASP A 35 4.95 10.48 8.74
N GLY A 36 4.35 9.57 7.98
CA GLY A 36 2.92 9.27 8.00
C GLY A 36 2.07 10.19 7.10
N ALA A 37 2.55 11.39 6.78
CA ALA A 37 1.90 12.32 5.85
C ALA A 37 2.50 12.25 4.45
N THR A 38 3.78 11.90 4.37
CA THR A 38 4.53 11.71 3.12
C THR A 38 5.16 10.33 3.11
N ALA A 39 5.34 9.77 1.92
CA ALA A 39 6.06 8.53 1.71
C ALA A 39 7.17 8.73 0.69
N SER A 40 8.27 8.02 0.88
CA SER A 40 9.42 8.09 -0.03
C SER A 40 9.60 6.78 -0.78
N VAL A 41 10.08 6.87 -2.01
CA VAL A 41 10.54 5.70 -2.77
C VAL A 41 11.87 5.24 -2.17
N LEU A 42 11.91 4.03 -1.63
CA LEU A 42 13.10 3.44 -1.00
C LEU A 42 13.92 2.62 -1.99
N ALA A 43 13.23 1.95 -2.91
CA ALA A 43 13.78 1.16 -3.99
C ALA A 43 12.76 1.12 -5.14
N PRO A 44 13.08 0.61 -6.32
CA PRO A 44 12.09 0.40 -7.36
C PRO A 44 10.89 -0.38 -6.80
N PHE A 45 9.69 0.18 -6.98
CA PHE A 45 8.41 -0.40 -6.53
C PHE A 45 8.26 -0.63 -5.01
N VAL A 46 9.13 -0.03 -4.18
CA VAL A 46 9.07 -0.09 -2.71
C VAL A 46 8.86 1.30 -2.15
N ILE A 47 7.73 1.51 -1.50
CA ILE A 47 7.33 2.80 -0.92
C ILE A 47 7.37 2.70 0.60
N GLY A 48 8.07 3.63 1.25
CA GLY A 48 8.13 3.70 2.71
C GLY A 48 6.77 4.03 3.35
N SER A 49 6.51 3.42 4.49
CA SER A 49 5.38 3.71 5.37
C SER A 49 5.87 3.85 6.82
N PRO A 50 5.08 4.36 7.77
CA PRO A 50 5.57 4.66 9.12
C PRO A 50 6.23 3.49 9.85
N GLU A 51 5.79 2.25 9.59
CA GLU A 51 6.27 1.05 10.29
C GLU A 51 6.80 -0.03 9.35
N GLY A 52 6.92 0.27 8.05
CA GLY A 52 7.34 -0.74 7.08
C GLY A 52 7.34 -0.20 5.65
N VAL A 53 6.90 -1.03 4.72
CA VAL A 53 6.90 -0.70 3.29
C VAL A 53 5.62 -1.17 2.59
N LEU A 54 5.31 -0.51 1.49
CA LEU A 54 4.35 -0.96 0.49
C LEU A 54 5.13 -1.51 -0.69
N LEU A 55 4.80 -2.72 -1.10
CA LEU A 55 5.32 -3.36 -2.30
C LEU A 55 4.33 -3.11 -3.44
N ALA A 56 4.70 -2.24 -4.37
CA ALA A 56 3.79 -1.86 -5.45
C ALA A 56 3.51 -3.00 -6.44
N THR A 57 4.45 -3.92 -6.60
CA THR A 57 4.30 -5.08 -7.49
C THR A 57 4.23 -6.42 -6.75
N GLY A 58 4.38 -6.40 -5.42
CA GLY A 58 4.54 -7.61 -4.61
C GLY A 58 5.97 -8.14 -4.56
N ASP A 59 6.90 -7.52 -5.27
CA ASP A 59 8.31 -7.88 -5.33
C ASP A 59 9.17 -6.64 -5.07
N GLY A 60 10.11 -6.73 -4.12
CA GLY A 60 10.98 -5.61 -3.81
C GLY A 60 12.00 -5.88 -2.72
N THR A 61 13.06 -5.07 -2.73
CA THR A 61 14.13 -5.14 -1.74
C THR A 61 14.12 -3.91 -0.87
N VAL A 62 14.18 -4.10 0.44
CA VAL A 62 14.22 -3.02 1.43
C VAL A 62 15.51 -3.09 2.25
N GLY A 63 16.20 -1.95 2.37
CA GLY A 63 17.36 -1.80 3.24
C GLY A 63 16.96 -1.71 4.70
N VAL A 64 17.53 -2.60 5.52
CA VAL A 64 17.37 -2.57 6.98
C VAL A 64 18.73 -2.82 7.65
N PRO A 65 18.97 -2.33 8.89
CA PRO A 65 20.15 -2.71 9.67
C PRO A 65 20.27 -4.23 9.86
N ALA A 66 21.48 -4.73 10.12
CA ALA A 66 21.66 -6.11 10.55
C ALA A 66 20.96 -6.35 11.88
N GLY A 67 20.27 -7.50 12.01
CA GLY A 67 19.50 -7.81 13.20
C GLY A 67 18.36 -8.78 12.95
N THR A 68 17.47 -8.94 13.91
CA THR A 68 16.32 -9.84 13.82
C THR A 68 15.02 -9.05 13.78
N TYR A 69 14.12 -9.45 12.89
CA TYR A 69 12.86 -8.78 12.63
C TYR A 69 11.70 -9.76 12.60
N ASP A 70 10.56 -9.33 13.11
CA ASP A 70 9.27 -9.96 12.85
C ASP A 70 8.57 -9.17 11.75
N LEU A 71 8.30 -9.82 10.64
CA LEU A 71 7.57 -9.26 9.51
C LEU A 71 6.10 -9.64 9.62
N LEU A 72 5.20 -8.67 9.43
CA LEU A 72 3.79 -8.91 9.20
C LEU A 72 3.48 -8.53 7.76
N LEU A 73 3.15 -9.54 6.95
CA LEU A 73 2.81 -9.40 5.53
C LEU A 73 1.29 -9.49 5.38
N LEU A 74 0.71 -8.53 4.67
CA LEU A 74 -0.75 -8.43 4.55
C LEU A 74 -1.17 -7.76 3.23
N GLN A 75 -2.40 -8.09 2.80
CA GLN A 75 -3.05 -7.51 1.63
C GLN A 75 -4.57 -7.45 1.89
N GLY A 76 -5.04 -6.30 2.38
CA GLY A 76 -6.46 -6.08 2.65
C GLY A 76 -7.07 -7.03 3.68
N THR A 77 -8.41 -7.09 3.67
CA THR A 77 -9.21 -7.85 4.63
C THR A 77 -9.66 -9.21 4.12
N GLU A 78 -9.44 -9.49 2.84
CA GLU A 78 -9.85 -10.76 2.20
C GLU A 78 -8.76 -11.83 2.27
N TYR A 79 -7.52 -11.43 2.56
CA TYR A 79 -6.36 -12.30 2.66
C TYR A 79 -5.95 -12.52 4.11
N GLU A 80 -5.51 -13.73 4.41
CA GLU A 80 -4.91 -14.02 5.69
C GLU A 80 -3.51 -13.40 5.79
N SER A 81 -3.22 -12.72 6.91
CA SER A 81 -1.91 -12.15 7.15
C SER A 81 -0.90 -13.20 7.60
N VAL A 82 0.35 -13.06 7.15
CA VAL A 82 1.43 -13.97 7.54
C VAL A 82 2.45 -13.24 8.42
N ARG A 83 2.85 -13.87 9.53
CA ARG A 83 3.99 -13.44 10.35
C ARG A 83 5.19 -14.31 10.05
N LYS A 84 6.36 -13.68 9.88
CA LYS A 84 7.62 -14.38 9.61
C LYS A 84 8.77 -13.70 10.33
N SER A 85 9.48 -14.45 11.17
CA SER A 85 10.72 -13.96 11.78
C SER A 85 11.91 -14.20 10.86
N VAL A 86 12.77 -13.20 10.71
CA VAL A 86 13.96 -13.25 9.86
C VAL A 86 15.16 -12.64 10.56
N THR A 87 16.35 -13.15 10.23
CA THR A 87 17.62 -12.55 10.68
C THR A 87 18.37 -12.02 9.44
N VAL A 88 18.77 -10.76 9.52
CA VAL A 88 19.50 -10.07 8.46
C VAL A 88 20.95 -9.89 8.89
N GLY A 89 21.88 -10.49 8.14
CA GLY A 89 23.31 -10.33 8.37
C GLY A 89 23.84 -9.00 7.83
N THR A 90 25.07 -8.64 8.25
CA THR A 90 25.82 -7.51 7.67
C THR A 90 26.09 -7.81 6.19
N ASP A 91 25.82 -6.82 5.33
CA ASP A 91 26.04 -6.90 3.87
C ASP A 91 25.37 -8.10 3.18
N ALA A 92 24.33 -8.67 3.80
CA ALA A 92 23.57 -9.80 3.29
C ALA A 92 22.18 -9.38 2.79
N VAL A 93 21.65 -10.15 1.85
CA VAL A 93 20.23 -10.10 1.45
C VAL A 93 19.57 -11.36 2.00
N THR A 94 18.49 -11.15 2.78
CA THR A 94 17.66 -12.24 3.30
C THR A 94 16.43 -12.38 2.41
N GLU A 95 16.22 -13.56 1.85
CA GLU A 95 15.10 -13.86 0.96
C GLU A 95 13.84 -14.22 1.76
N VAL A 96 12.72 -13.60 1.40
CA VAL A 96 11.40 -13.80 2.00
C VAL A 96 10.38 -13.98 0.89
N ASP A 97 10.02 -15.20 0.58
CA ASP A 97 8.93 -15.54 -0.34
C ASP A 97 7.74 -16.03 0.50
N VAL A 98 6.57 -15.38 0.35
CA VAL A 98 5.37 -15.64 1.14
C VAL A 98 4.14 -15.59 0.26
N THR A 99 3.29 -16.59 0.41
CA THR A 99 1.97 -16.65 -0.20
C THR A 99 0.91 -16.28 0.85
N LEU A 100 0.02 -15.36 0.52
CA LEU A 100 -1.15 -15.04 1.33
C LEU A 100 -2.37 -15.78 0.79
N GLU A 101 -3.04 -16.52 1.66
CA GLU A 101 -4.25 -17.25 1.31
C GLU A 101 -5.45 -16.30 1.23
N HIS A 102 -6.19 -16.36 0.12
CA HIS A 102 -7.43 -15.62 -0.08
C HIS A 102 -8.58 -16.37 0.65
N THR A 103 -8.79 -16.04 1.91
CA THR A 103 -9.69 -16.80 2.82
C THR A 103 -11.11 -16.26 2.85
N VAL A 104 -11.31 -14.96 2.61
CA VAL A 104 -12.65 -14.35 2.57
C VAL A 104 -13.08 -14.17 1.12
N LYS A 105 -13.96 -15.06 0.66
CA LYS A 105 -14.46 -15.03 -0.73
C LYS A 105 -15.70 -14.15 -0.83
N THR A 106 -15.53 -12.92 -1.25
CA THR A 106 -16.60 -11.90 -1.34
C THR A 106 -17.31 -11.88 -2.71
N GLY A 107 -17.36 -12.98 -3.42
CA GLY A 107 -17.84 -13.07 -4.80
C GLY A 107 -19.05 -12.18 -5.12
N GLY A 108 -18.89 -11.28 -6.08
CA GLY A 108 -19.89 -10.27 -6.47
C GLY A 108 -19.85 -8.95 -5.68
N TRP A 109 -18.97 -8.82 -4.70
CA TRP A 109 -18.71 -7.56 -3.97
C TRP A 109 -17.32 -7.03 -4.27
N LEU A 110 -17.17 -5.71 -4.21
CA LEU A 110 -15.90 -5.02 -4.38
C LEU A 110 -15.56 -4.21 -3.12
N ALA A 111 -14.31 -4.27 -2.68
CA ALA A 111 -13.81 -3.40 -1.64
C ALA A 111 -13.63 -1.98 -2.20
N ALA A 112 -14.25 -0.99 -1.57
CA ALA A 112 -14.24 0.40 -2.03
C ALA A 112 -13.76 1.34 -0.95
N ASP A 113 -12.88 2.29 -1.31
CA ASP A 113 -12.63 3.49 -0.52
C ASP A 113 -13.27 4.68 -1.24
N MET A 114 -14.30 5.24 -0.58
CA MET A 114 -15.17 6.26 -1.15
C MET A 114 -14.75 7.67 -0.73
N HIS A 115 -13.61 7.83 -0.01
CA HIS A 115 -13.17 9.11 0.51
C HIS A 115 -11.65 9.16 0.71
N ILE A 116 -10.93 9.54 -0.33
CA ILE A 116 -9.47 9.69 -0.26
C ILE A 116 -9.01 11.08 -0.73
N HIS A 117 -7.90 11.52 -0.14
CA HIS A 117 -7.22 12.76 -0.54
C HIS A 117 -5.79 12.48 -0.97
N THR A 118 -5.35 13.26 -1.96
CA THR A 118 -3.95 13.31 -2.40
C THR A 118 -3.42 14.73 -2.22
N ARG A 119 -2.19 15.00 -2.61
CA ARG A 119 -1.60 16.36 -2.55
C ARG A 119 -2.34 17.41 -3.40
N GLN A 120 -3.38 17.04 -4.12
CA GLN A 120 -4.26 17.99 -4.80
C GLN A 120 -5.17 18.71 -3.81
N SER A 121 -5.45 18.09 -2.67
CA SER A 121 -6.13 18.71 -1.53
C SER A 121 -5.14 19.41 -0.61
N PHE A 122 -5.59 20.48 0.05
CA PHE A 122 -4.78 21.29 0.98
C PHE A 122 -4.40 20.51 2.25
N ASP A 123 -5.15 19.49 2.61
CA ASP A 123 -5.03 18.69 3.83
C ASP A 123 -4.24 17.39 3.65
N SER A 124 -3.78 17.07 2.44
CA SER A 124 -2.97 15.90 2.17
C SER A 124 -1.65 16.26 1.48
N LYS A 125 -0.56 15.60 1.87
CA LYS A 125 0.76 15.73 1.23
C LYS A 125 1.13 14.52 0.38
N LEU A 126 0.31 13.47 0.40
CA LEU A 126 0.63 12.20 -0.25
C LEU A 126 0.48 12.31 -1.77
N LEU A 127 1.49 11.90 -2.51
CA LEU A 127 1.43 11.81 -3.97
C LEU A 127 0.31 10.87 -4.40
N ALA A 128 -0.41 11.22 -5.46
CA ALA A 128 -1.51 10.41 -5.98
C ALA A 128 -1.08 8.97 -6.33
N ALA A 129 0.11 8.80 -6.91
CA ALA A 129 0.66 7.46 -7.18
C ALA A 129 0.90 6.66 -5.89
N HIS A 130 1.43 7.27 -4.83
CA HIS A 130 1.64 6.60 -3.55
C HIS A 130 0.30 6.27 -2.86
N ARG A 131 -0.71 7.15 -3.00
CA ARG A 131 -2.06 6.88 -2.52
C ARG A 131 -2.64 5.65 -3.22
N VAL A 132 -2.60 5.60 -4.54
CA VAL A 132 -3.08 4.45 -5.33
C VAL A 132 -2.36 3.15 -4.94
N ILE A 133 -1.03 3.18 -4.77
CA ILE A 133 -0.27 2.02 -4.30
C ILE A 133 -0.75 1.58 -2.91
N SER A 134 -0.99 2.52 -1.99
CA SER A 134 -1.49 2.23 -0.64
C SER A 134 -2.87 1.56 -0.67
N GLU A 135 -3.79 2.07 -1.50
CA GLU A 135 -5.14 1.53 -1.65
C GLU A 135 -5.10 0.10 -2.21
N VAL A 136 -4.40 -0.09 -3.34
CA VAL A 136 -4.29 -1.42 -3.97
C VAL A 136 -3.56 -2.42 -3.07
N ALA A 137 -2.49 -2.00 -2.38
CA ALA A 137 -1.79 -2.85 -1.39
C ALA A 137 -2.64 -3.15 -0.15
N SER A 138 -3.75 -2.45 0.04
CA SER A 138 -4.74 -2.67 1.11
C SER A 138 -6.00 -3.41 0.62
N GLY A 139 -6.00 -3.90 -0.63
CA GLY A 139 -7.11 -4.68 -1.19
C GLY A 139 -8.26 -3.85 -1.75
N VAL A 140 -8.12 -2.52 -1.85
CA VAL A 140 -9.17 -1.66 -2.40
C VAL A 140 -9.24 -1.82 -3.92
N GLN A 141 -10.44 -2.07 -4.43
CA GLN A 141 -10.73 -2.31 -5.84
C GLN A 141 -11.49 -1.15 -6.50
N VAL A 142 -12.17 -0.32 -5.72
CA VAL A 142 -12.83 0.91 -6.19
C VAL A 142 -12.29 2.09 -5.39
N ILE A 143 -11.65 3.04 -6.07
CA ILE A 143 -11.00 4.19 -5.45
C ILE A 143 -11.74 5.46 -5.91
N VAL A 144 -12.26 6.22 -4.94
CA VAL A 144 -12.95 7.48 -5.21
C VAL A 144 -12.13 8.65 -4.64
N PRO A 145 -11.35 9.36 -5.47
CA PRO A 145 -10.67 10.56 -5.02
C PRO A 145 -11.69 11.67 -4.78
N THR A 146 -11.66 12.24 -3.58
CA THR A 146 -12.58 13.30 -3.14
C THR A 146 -11.79 14.55 -2.76
N GLU A 147 -11.01 15.07 -3.71
CA GLU A 147 -10.23 16.28 -3.46
C GLU A 147 -11.13 17.49 -3.18
N HIS A 148 -10.73 18.35 -2.25
CA HIS A 148 -11.52 19.51 -1.87
C HIS A 148 -11.74 20.50 -3.03
N GLY A 149 -13.00 20.65 -3.46
CA GLY A 149 -13.41 21.59 -4.51
C GLY A 149 -12.79 21.31 -5.88
N TYR A 150 -12.32 20.09 -6.11
CA TYR A 150 -11.61 19.72 -7.31
C TYR A 150 -12.05 18.32 -7.78
N HIS A 151 -12.45 18.22 -9.03
CA HIS A 151 -12.79 16.94 -9.66
C HIS A 151 -11.51 16.20 -10.02
N TYR A 152 -11.36 14.99 -9.55
CA TYR A 152 -10.14 14.23 -9.80
C TYR A 152 -10.44 12.79 -10.22
N ASP A 153 -9.61 12.27 -11.11
CA ASP A 153 -9.68 10.90 -11.62
C ASP A 153 -8.28 10.26 -11.59
N LEU A 154 -8.18 9.09 -11.00
CA LEU A 154 -6.93 8.34 -10.86
C LEU A 154 -6.71 7.31 -11.97
N THR A 155 -7.59 7.21 -12.97
CA THR A 155 -7.52 6.22 -14.05
C THR A 155 -6.18 6.23 -14.79
N SER A 156 -5.61 7.41 -15.04
CA SER A 156 -4.30 7.53 -15.70
C SER A 156 -3.16 6.96 -14.84
N ILE A 157 -3.25 7.15 -13.53
CA ILE A 157 -2.25 6.65 -12.56
C ILE A 157 -2.38 5.12 -12.44
N LEU A 158 -3.59 4.58 -12.33
CA LEU A 158 -3.83 3.13 -12.35
C LEU A 158 -3.25 2.46 -13.58
N LYS A 159 -3.40 3.07 -14.76
CA LYS A 159 -2.80 2.57 -16.01
C LYS A 159 -1.27 2.63 -15.98
N THR A 160 -0.68 3.73 -15.49
CA THR A 160 0.78 3.88 -15.40
C THR A 160 1.41 2.86 -14.45
N LEU A 161 0.70 2.49 -13.38
CA LEU A 161 1.14 1.50 -12.39
C LEU A 161 0.77 0.05 -12.77
N ASP A 162 0.13 -0.15 -13.92
CA ASP A 162 -0.39 -1.45 -14.38
C ASP A 162 -1.41 -2.09 -13.41
N TYR A 163 -2.24 -1.26 -12.80
CA TYR A 163 -3.27 -1.68 -11.84
C TYR A 163 -4.68 -1.79 -12.45
N GLY A 164 -4.83 -1.59 -13.75
CA GLY A 164 -6.15 -1.55 -14.41
C GLY A 164 -6.98 -2.84 -14.31
N VAL A 165 -6.34 -3.97 -13.99
CA VAL A 165 -7.03 -5.23 -13.70
C VAL A 165 -7.30 -5.44 -12.21
N ARG A 166 -6.75 -4.59 -11.34
CA ARG A 166 -6.85 -4.71 -9.87
C ARG A 166 -7.81 -3.70 -9.27
N ALA A 167 -7.86 -2.50 -9.84
CA ALA A 167 -8.70 -1.43 -9.31
C ALA A 167 -9.22 -0.50 -10.41
N VAL A 168 -10.32 0.18 -10.11
CA VAL A 168 -10.91 1.23 -10.94
C VAL A 168 -11.01 2.52 -10.12
N SER A 169 -10.96 3.66 -10.82
CA SER A 169 -11.24 4.97 -10.23
C SER A 169 -12.63 5.44 -10.64
N ILE A 170 -13.39 5.97 -9.69
CA ILE A 170 -14.62 6.71 -9.94
C ILE A 170 -14.30 8.18 -9.64
N PRO A 171 -14.38 9.08 -10.63
CA PRO A 171 -14.11 10.50 -10.41
C PRO A 171 -15.02 11.08 -9.32
N GLY A 172 -14.44 11.83 -8.40
CA GLY A 172 -15.15 12.42 -7.26
C GLY A 172 -14.61 13.79 -6.89
N SER A 173 -15.25 14.41 -5.93
CA SER A 173 -14.87 15.66 -5.31
C SER A 173 -15.47 15.77 -3.92
N GLU A 174 -14.83 16.50 -3.02
CA GLU A 174 -15.42 16.91 -1.76
C GLU A 174 -15.70 18.40 -1.74
N TYR A 175 -16.93 18.75 -1.40
CA TYR A 175 -17.37 20.12 -1.30
C TYR A 175 -17.55 20.54 0.15
N ASN A 176 -16.98 21.72 0.47
CA ASN A 176 -17.18 22.38 1.75
C ASN A 176 -18.45 23.23 1.68
N PHE A 177 -19.31 23.13 2.68
CA PHE A 177 -20.49 23.99 2.84
C PHE A 177 -20.67 24.38 4.30
N GLN A 178 -21.55 25.34 4.56
CA GLN A 178 -21.82 25.76 5.93
C GLN A 178 -22.42 24.59 6.72
N GLY A 179 -21.63 24.00 7.62
CA GLY A 179 -22.05 22.90 8.48
C GLY A 179 -21.40 21.55 8.17
N GLY A 180 -20.51 21.45 7.18
CA GLY A 180 -19.79 20.20 6.92
C GLY A 180 -19.17 20.05 5.55
N HIS A 181 -18.86 18.82 5.22
CA HIS A 181 -18.33 18.39 3.93
C HIS A 181 -19.26 17.36 3.30
N ALA A 182 -19.28 17.27 1.97
CA ALA A 182 -20.00 16.25 1.26
C ALA A 182 -19.15 15.72 0.08
N GLY A 183 -18.97 14.41 0.04
CA GLY A 183 -18.41 13.72 -1.11
C GLY A 183 -19.47 13.62 -2.22
N ILE A 184 -19.09 13.97 -3.45
CA ILE A 184 -19.94 13.89 -4.64
C ILE A 184 -19.23 12.99 -5.66
N TYR A 185 -19.90 11.94 -6.08
CA TYR A 185 -19.42 11.01 -7.09
C TYR A 185 -20.61 10.23 -7.71
N PRO A 186 -20.52 9.82 -9.00
CA PRO A 186 -19.52 10.27 -9.97
C PRO A 186 -19.71 11.74 -10.35
N VAL A 187 -18.63 12.41 -10.78
CA VAL A 187 -18.64 13.81 -11.25
C VAL A 187 -18.15 13.86 -12.69
#